data_653565404145320058107a2b5b88c847
#
_entry.id   653565404145320058107a2b5b88c847
#
_cell.length_a   1.000
_cell.length_b   1.000
_cell.length_c   1.000
_cell.angle_alpha   90.00
_cell.angle_beta   90.00
_cell.angle_gamma   90.00
#
_symmetry.space_group_name_H-M   'P 1'
#
loop_
_entity.id
_entity.type
_entity.pdbx_description
1 polymer ?
#
loop_
_entity_poly.entity_id
_entity_poly.type
_entity_poly.pdbx_seq_one_letter_code
_entity_poly.pdbx_strand_id
1 'polypeptide(L)'
;MNRFWDNLILPIIKGINAKYIVEIGSDTGLNTENILEYCMDNDAHMTAIDPVPKFNINEFEAKYGDKFEIYKELSLSRLPLLKDYDVVLIDGDHNWYTVYNELKIIEKQSKGKEFPLIFFHDVSWPYARRDLYYNPENIPDAYRQPYKKLGMYPGQTDLKEHGGLNYFLYNSIYENNPKNGVLTAIEDFIEESNIEFSFKIINAFHGLGILYTKDKEIKKIVETCLN
;
A
#
# COMPACT_ATOMS: atom_id res chain seq x y z
N MET A 1 -3.95 7.55 -1.06
CA MET A 1 -4.37 6.82 -2.27
C MET A 1 -5.58 7.41 -3.00
N ASN A 2 -6.59 7.92 -2.33
CA ASN A 2 -7.84 8.45 -2.89
C ASN A 2 -7.72 9.46 -4.05
N ARG A 3 -6.62 10.27 -4.10
CA ARG A 3 -6.39 11.24 -5.20
C ARG A 3 -6.13 10.61 -6.56
N PHE A 4 -5.80 9.33 -6.59
CA PHE A 4 -5.58 8.56 -7.83
C PHE A 4 -6.81 7.74 -8.23
N TRP A 5 -7.87 7.77 -7.41
CA TRP A 5 -9.01 6.88 -7.56
C TRP A 5 -9.68 7.01 -8.93
N ASP A 6 -10.26 8.15 -9.23
CA ASP A 6 -11.08 8.34 -10.42
C ASP A 6 -10.32 8.17 -11.74
N ASN A 7 -9.06 8.63 -11.76
CA ASN A 7 -8.29 8.70 -13.00
C ASN A 7 -7.44 7.46 -13.28
N LEU A 8 -7.13 6.65 -12.26
CA LEU A 8 -6.23 5.51 -12.42
C LEU A 8 -6.76 4.25 -11.75
N ILE A 9 -7.02 4.26 -10.44
CA ILE A 9 -7.33 3.04 -9.70
C ILE A 9 -8.66 2.46 -10.18
N LEU A 10 -9.73 3.25 -10.17
CA LEU A 10 -11.06 2.82 -10.59
C LEU A 10 -11.12 2.29 -12.03
N PRO A 11 -10.57 2.98 -13.06
CA PRO A 11 -10.54 2.44 -14.42
C PRO A 11 -9.80 1.11 -14.52
N ILE A 12 -8.69 0.94 -13.79
CA ILE A 12 -7.90 -0.29 -13.82
C ILE A 12 -8.67 -1.44 -13.16
N ILE A 13 -9.21 -1.26 -11.95
CA ILE A 13 -9.96 -2.31 -11.25
C ILE A 13 -11.25 -2.71 -11.98
N LYS A 14 -11.91 -1.74 -12.65
CA LYS A 14 -13.03 -2.03 -13.56
C LYS A 14 -12.57 -2.83 -14.77
N GLY A 15 -11.45 -2.46 -15.35
CA GLY A 15 -10.90 -3.13 -16.54
C GLY A 15 -10.59 -4.61 -16.29
N ILE A 16 -10.06 -4.96 -15.11
CA ILE A 16 -9.79 -6.35 -14.72
C ILE A 16 -11.00 -7.04 -14.07
N ASN A 17 -12.13 -6.35 -13.91
CA ASN A 17 -13.34 -6.85 -13.25
C ASN A 17 -13.06 -7.43 -11.85
N ALA A 18 -12.30 -6.70 -11.03
CA ALA A 18 -11.90 -7.13 -9.68
C ALA A 18 -13.12 -7.47 -8.81
N LYS A 19 -13.06 -8.59 -8.09
CA LYS A 19 -14.13 -9.08 -7.22
C LYS A 19 -13.76 -9.08 -5.74
N TYR A 20 -12.48 -9.24 -5.43
CA TYR A 20 -12.00 -9.28 -4.05
C TYR A 20 -10.83 -8.30 -3.91
N ILE A 21 -11.07 -7.25 -3.14
CA ILE A 21 -10.12 -6.14 -2.96
C ILE A 21 -9.68 -6.09 -1.51
N VAL A 22 -8.37 -6.02 -1.28
CA VAL A 22 -7.79 -5.81 0.06
C VAL A 22 -7.20 -4.41 0.14
N GLU A 23 -7.55 -3.66 1.18
CA GLU A 23 -6.94 -2.38 1.52
C GLU A 23 -6.15 -2.52 2.81
N ILE A 24 -4.86 -2.18 2.78
CA ILE A 24 -3.98 -2.11 3.94
C ILE A 24 -3.75 -0.64 4.27
N GLY A 25 -4.27 -0.20 5.42
CA GLY A 25 -4.29 1.21 5.82
C GLY A 25 -5.51 1.96 5.31
N SER A 26 -6.55 2.05 6.11
CA SER A 26 -7.83 2.70 5.77
C SER A 26 -7.96 4.12 6.32
N ASP A 27 -7.17 4.50 7.32
CA ASP A 27 -7.10 5.83 7.96
C ASP A 27 -8.48 6.44 8.22
N THR A 28 -8.87 7.48 7.48
CA THR A 28 -10.15 8.19 7.61
C THR A 28 -11.30 7.57 6.84
N GLY A 29 -11.07 6.47 6.12
CA GLY A 29 -12.09 5.76 5.34
C GLY A 29 -12.38 6.34 3.95
N LEU A 30 -11.71 7.42 3.54
CA LEU A 30 -12.00 8.07 2.24
C LEU A 30 -11.72 7.16 1.04
N ASN A 31 -10.62 6.41 1.07
CA ASN A 31 -10.32 5.48 -0.01
C ASN A 31 -11.16 4.20 0.13
N THR A 32 -11.39 3.76 1.37
CA THR A 32 -12.28 2.65 1.73
C THR A 32 -13.69 2.87 1.14
N GLU A 33 -14.26 4.08 1.31
CA GLU A 33 -15.57 4.42 0.76
C GLU A 33 -15.60 4.31 -0.77
N ASN A 34 -14.59 4.83 -1.46
CA ASN A 34 -14.46 4.70 -2.90
C ASN A 34 -14.45 3.24 -3.38
N ILE A 35 -13.69 2.38 -2.68
CA ILE A 35 -13.63 0.94 -2.99
C ILE A 35 -14.99 0.29 -2.76
N LEU A 36 -15.69 0.64 -1.68
CA LEU A 36 -17.00 0.09 -1.35
C LEU A 36 -18.09 0.50 -2.34
N GLU A 37 -18.09 1.75 -2.82
CA GLU A 37 -18.99 2.16 -3.91
C GLU A 37 -18.74 1.33 -5.17
N TYR A 38 -17.47 1.07 -5.52
CA TYR A 38 -17.15 0.13 -6.60
C TYR A 38 -17.72 -1.27 -6.31
N CYS A 39 -17.56 -1.78 -5.09
CA CYS A 39 -18.03 -3.12 -4.70
C CYS A 39 -19.55 -3.25 -4.83
N MET A 40 -20.29 -2.22 -4.43
CA MET A 40 -21.76 -2.19 -4.57
C MET A 40 -22.20 -2.27 -6.03
N ASP A 41 -21.53 -1.51 -6.91
CA ASP A 41 -21.89 -1.44 -8.33
C ASP A 41 -21.49 -2.68 -9.15
N ASN A 42 -20.47 -3.44 -8.67
CA ASN A 42 -19.85 -4.49 -9.46
C ASN A 42 -19.94 -5.89 -8.83
N ASP A 43 -20.79 -6.06 -7.80
CA ASP A 43 -20.88 -7.29 -7.01
C ASP A 43 -19.51 -7.82 -6.60
N ALA A 44 -18.73 -6.95 -5.99
CA ALA A 44 -17.42 -7.21 -5.46
C ALA A 44 -17.41 -7.12 -3.93
N HIS A 45 -16.32 -7.52 -3.30
CA HIS A 45 -16.13 -7.49 -1.84
C HIS A 45 -14.81 -6.83 -1.49
N MET A 46 -14.78 -6.19 -0.35
CA MET A 46 -13.60 -5.53 0.17
C MET A 46 -13.27 -6.00 1.57
N THR A 47 -11.99 -6.23 1.84
CA THR A 47 -11.43 -6.42 3.17
C THR A 47 -10.44 -5.30 3.49
N ALA A 48 -10.69 -4.54 4.56
CA ALA A 48 -9.75 -3.55 5.08
C ALA A 48 -8.93 -4.14 6.24
N ILE A 49 -7.65 -3.79 6.31
CA ILE A 49 -6.75 -4.12 7.43
C ILE A 49 -6.14 -2.82 7.93
N ASP A 50 -6.52 -2.39 9.13
CA ASP A 50 -5.99 -1.19 9.76
C ASP A 50 -6.07 -1.33 11.30
N PRO A 51 -4.96 -1.25 12.04
CA PRO A 51 -4.99 -1.39 13.49
C PRO A 51 -5.74 -0.25 14.21
N VAL A 52 -5.83 0.93 13.58
CA VAL A 52 -6.41 2.14 14.21
C VAL A 52 -7.20 2.97 13.19
N PRO A 53 -8.28 2.41 12.60
CA PRO A 53 -9.11 3.15 11.64
C PRO A 53 -9.76 4.37 12.31
N LYS A 54 -9.82 5.49 11.58
CA LYS A 54 -10.29 6.80 12.09
C LYS A 54 -11.68 7.17 11.56
N PHE A 55 -12.51 6.20 11.23
CA PHE A 55 -13.89 6.38 10.78
C PHE A 55 -14.85 5.50 11.60
N ASN A 56 -16.14 5.76 11.49
CA ASN A 56 -17.16 4.98 12.19
C ASN A 56 -17.44 3.66 11.45
N ILE A 57 -16.83 2.58 11.93
CA ILE A 57 -16.97 1.24 11.34
C ILE A 57 -18.43 0.79 11.29
N ASN A 58 -19.21 1.03 12.36
CA ASN A 58 -20.62 0.60 12.41
C ASN A 58 -21.47 1.28 11.32
N GLU A 59 -21.17 2.53 10.94
CA GLU A 59 -21.83 3.22 9.85
C GLU A 59 -21.49 2.59 8.49
N PHE A 60 -20.23 2.20 8.29
CA PHE A 60 -19.79 1.50 7.09
C PHE A 60 -20.42 0.10 7.00
N GLU A 61 -20.42 -0.69 8.08
CA GLU A 61 -21.06 -1.99 8.14
C GLU A 61 -22.58 -1.89 7.87
N ALA A 62 -23.24 -0.89 8.43
CA ALA A 62 -24.68 -0.66 8.19
C ALA A 62 -24.98 -0.25 6.74
N LYS A 63 -24.09 0.55 6.11
CA LYS A 63 -24.25 1.05 4.72
C LYS A 63 -23.94 -0.02 3.68
N TYR A 64 -22.87 -0.79 3.88
CA TYR A 64 -22.30 -1.66 2.84
C TYR A 64 -22.53 -3.17 3.08
N GLY A 65 -22.96 -3.54 4.30
CA GLY A 65 -23.33 -4.92 4.64
C GLY A 65 -22.21 -5.92 4.39
N ASP A 66 -22.54 -6.98 3.67
CA ASP A 66 -21.64 -8.09 3.33
C ASP A 66 -20.53 -7.72 2.34
N LYS A 67 -20.56 -6.53 1.76
CA LYS A 67 -19.50 -6.04 0.87
C LYS A 67 -18.28 -5.53 1.62
N PHE A 68 -18.38 -5.30 2.93
CA PHE A 68 -17.35 -4.73 3.79
C PHE A 68 -16.95 -5.64 4.93
N GLU A 69 -15.67 -5.91 5.05
CA GLU A 69 -15.04 -6.55 6.20
C GLU A 69 -13.82 -5.74 6.65
N ILE A 70 -13.65 -5.55 7.96
CA ILE A 70 -12.49 -4.83 8.50
C ILE A 70 -11.87 -5.57 9.68
N TYR A 71 -10.54 -5.64 9.68
CA TYR A 71 -9.73 -6.20 10.75
C TYR A 71 -8.85 -5.14 11.38
N LYS A 72 -9.06 -4.88 12.69
CA LYS A 72 -8.23 -3.97 13.50
C LYS A 72 -6.96 -4.67 13.96
N GLU A 73 -6.15 -5.05 13.01
CA GLU A 73 -4.92 -5.82 13.19
C GLU A 73 -3.78 -5.24 12.36
N LEU A 74 -2.54 -5.60 12.70
CA LEU A 74 -1.40 -5.32 11.83
C LEU A 74 -1.48 -6.18 10.56
N SER A 75 -1.08 -5.62 9.43
CA SER A 75 -1.12 -6.30 8.12
C SER A 75 -0.35 -7.62 8.12
N LEU A 76 0.84 -7.66 8.70
CA LEU A 76 1.66 -8.87 8.78
C LEU A 76 1.04 -9.99 9.64
N SER A 77 0.09 -9.66 10.53
CA SER A 77 -0.67 -10.65 11.31
C SER A 77 -1.89 -11.14 10.56
N ARG A 78 -2.61 -10.25 9.87
CA ARG A 78 -3.89 -10.57 9.25
C ARG A 78 -3.76 -11.08 7.83
N LEU A 79 -2.92 -10.47 7.00
CA LEU A 79 -2.75 -10.82 5.59
C LEU A 79 -2.48 -12.32 5.34
N PRO A 80 -1.68 -13.03 6.17
CA PRO A 80 -1.48 -14.47 6.02
C PRO A 80 -2.74 -15.34 6.13
N LEU A 81 -3.81 -14.81 6.73
CA LEU A 81 -5.08 -15.52 6.96
C LEU A 81 -6.11 -15.25 5.86
N LEU A 82 -5.89 -14.24 5.03
CA LEU A 82 -6.74 -13.94 3.87
C LEU A 82 -6.45 -14.88 2.73
N LYS A 83 -7.45 -15.08 1.86
CA LYS A 83 -7.33 -15.92 0.66
C LYS A 83 -8.11 -15.27 -0.48
N ASP A 84 -7.62 -15.51 -1.69
CA ASP A 84 -8.36 -15.23 -2.92
C ASP A 84 -8.74 -13.75 -3.06
N TYR A 85 -7.76 -12.90 -3.37
CA TYR A 85 -7.96 -11.49 -3.68
C TYR A 85 -7.29 -11.13 -5.02
N ASP A 86 -7.98 -10.27 -5.78
CA ASP A 86 -7.57 -9.86 -7.13
C ASP A 86 -6.68 -8.60 -7.09
N VAL A 87 -6.95 -7.75 -6.11
CA VAL A 87 -6.30 -6.44 -5.97
C VAL A 87 -5.92 -6.20 -4.52
N VAL A 88 -4.73 -5.63 -4.30
CA VAL A 88 -4.28 -5.14 -2.99
C VAL A 88 -3.89 -3.67 -3.11
N LEU A 89 -4.40 -2.83 -2.20
CA LEU A 89 -3.96 -1.45 -2.04
C LEU A 89 -3.16 -1.34 -0.75
N ILE A 90 -1.90 -0.94 -0.85
CA ILE A 90 -0.97 -0.82 0.29
C ILE A 90 -0.70 0.66 0.57
N ASP A 91 -1.26 1.18 1.65
CA ASP A 91 -1.12 2.56 2.15
C ASP A 91 -1.10 2.58 3.70
N GLY A 92 -0.56 1.54 4.32
CA GLY A 92 -0.50 1.37 5.77
C GLY A 92 0.81 1.86 6.36
N ASP A 93 1.74 0.97 6.61
CA ASP A 93 3.08 1.31 7.10
C ASP A 93 4.00 1.76 5.96
N HIS A 94 4.77 2.80 6.22
CA HIS A 94 5.69 3.38 5.23
C HIS A 94 7.15 3.02 5.56
N ASN A 95 7.41 1.74 5.82
CA ASN A 95 8.76 1.25 6.08
C ASN A 95 9.07 -0.01 5.25
N TRP A 96 10.37 -0.19 4.98
CA TRP A 96 10.86 -1.30 4.17
C TRP A 96 10.41 -2.67 4.69
N TYR A 97 10.56 -2.88 6.00
CA TYR A 97 10.29 -4.20 6.60
C TYR A 97 8.84 -4.64 6.41
N THR A 98 7.89 -3.76 6.71
CA THR A 98 6.46 -4.09 6.60
C THR A 98 6.09 -4.33 5.14
N VAL A 99 6.38 -3.40 4.23
CA VAL A 99 6.02 -3.50 2.81
C VAL A 99 6.66 -4.71 2.15
N TYR A 100 7.95 -4.96 2.40
CA TYR A 100 8.64 -6.13 1.86
C TYR A 100 8.00 -7.45 2.33
N ASN A 101 7.67 -7.57 3.61
CA ASN A 101 7.06 -8.79 4.14
C ASN A 101 5.59 -8.95 3.71
N GLU A 102 4.82 -7.87 3.52
CA GLU A 102 3.50 -7.91 2.89
C GLU A 102 3.59 -8.54 1.50
N LEU A 103 4.51 -8.07 0.67
CA LEU A 103 4.77 -8.62 -0.66
C LEU A 103 5.18 -10.09 -0.63
N LYS A 104 6.06 -10.49 0.30
CA LYS A 104 6.46 -11.91 0.48
C LYS A 104 5.28 -12.80 0.90
N ILE A 105 4.37 -12.28 1.73
CA ILE A 105 3.14 -13.00 2.11
C ILE A 105 2.23 -13.17 0.89
N ILE A 106 2.01 -12.10 0.12
CA ILE A 106 1.19 -12.12 -1.09
C ILE A 106 1.77 -13.12 -2.10
N GLU A 107 3.09 -13.07 -2.35
CA GLU A 107 3.77 -14.02 -3.24
C GLU A 107 3.58 -15.47 -2.80
N LYS A 108 3.71 -15.73 -1.51
CA LYS A 108 3.50 -17.08 -0.94
C LYS A 108 2.07 -17.58 -1.14
N GLN A 109 1.08 -16.71 -0.97
CA GLN A 109 -0.33 -17.05 -1.10
C GLN A 109 -0.77 -17.20 -2.56
N SER A 110 -0.06 -16.56 -3.49
CA SER A 110 -0.32 -16.64 -4.94
C SER A 110 0.28 -17.89 -5.60
N LYS A 111 0.95 -18.78 -4.83
CA LYS A 111 1.49 -20.02 -5.39
C LYS A 111 0.39 -20.91 -5.99
N GLY A 112 0.47 -21.14 -7.30
CA GLY A 112 -0.53 -21.91 -8.06
C GLY A 112 -1.79 -21.12 -8.44
N LYS A 113 -1.77 -19.79 -8.24
CA LYS A 113 -2.82 -18.86 -8.63
C LYS A 113 -2.21 -17.65 -9.35
N GLU A 114 -3.05 -16.77 -9.86
CA GLU A 114 -2.59 -15.47 -10.37
C GLU A 114 -2.13 -14.57 -9.21
N PHE A 115 -1.04 -13.84 -9.43
CA PHE A 115 -0.57 -12.83 -8.49
C PHE A 115 -1.47 -11.59 -8.62
N PRO A 116 -1.98 -11.01 -7.51
CA PRO A 116 -2.90 -9.87 -7.57
C PRO A 116 -2.22 -8.63 -8.16
N LEU A 117 -3.01 -7.73 -8.72
CA LEU A 117 -2.55 -6.38 -9.03
C LEU A 117 -2.40 -5.59 -7.73
N ILE A 118 -1.26 -4.91 -7.55
CA ILE A 118 -0.99 -4.18 -6.32
C ILE A 118 -0.77 -2.70 -6.61
N PHE A 119 -1.48 -1.85 -5.85
CA PHE A 119 -1.24 -0.42 -5.79
C PHE A 119 -0.51 -0.07 -4.50
N PHE A 120 0.53 0.77 -4.60
CA PHE A 120 1.28 1.29 -3.46
C PHE A 120 1.17 2.80 -3.40
N HIS A 121 1.03 3.34 -2.20
CA HIS A 121 1.26 4.76 -1.96
C HIS A 121 2.68 5.01 -1.46
N ASP A 122 3.11 6.29 -1.42
CA ASP A 122 4.41 6.72 -0.90
C ASP A 122 5.66 6.13 -1.60
N VAL A 123 5.52 5.81 -2.90
CA VAL A 123 6.65 5.39 -3.75
C VAL A 123 7.48 6.56 -4.29
N SER A 124 7.16 7.81 -3.88
CA SER A 124 7.93 9.02 -4.12
C SER A 124 8.31 9.69 -2.79
N TRP A 125 8.88 10.91 -2.84
CA TRP A 125 9.18 11.67 -1.61
C TRP A 125 7.91 11.83 -0.75
N PRO A 126 7.97 11.64 0.58
CA PRO A 126 9.16 11.51 1.41
C PRO A 126 9.60 10.06 1.70
N TYR A 127 8.74 9.06 1.51
CA TYR A 127 8.95 7.72 2.06
C TYR A 127 9.40 6.67 1.03
N ALA A 128 9.65 7.07 -0.20
CA ALA A 128 10.22 6.15 -1.20
C ALA A 128 11.52 5.48 -0.72
N ARG A 129 12.42 6.28 -0.11
CA ARG A 129 13.79 5.88 0.29
C ARG A 129 14.07 6.16 1.77
N ARG A 130 13.05 6.39 2.56
CA ARG A 130 13.13 6.70 4.00
C ARG A 130 12.00 6.02 4.73
N ASP A 131 12.30 5.27 5.77
CA ASP A 131 11.30 4.66 6.62
C ASP A 131 10.60 5.68 7.52
N LEU A 132 9.29 5.49 7.66
CA LEU A 132 8.48 6.04 8.74
C LEU A 132 8.05 4.89 9.66
N TYR A 133 8.13 5.11 10.96
CA TYR A 133 7.61 4.18 11.95
C TYR A 133 6.49 4.86 12.76
N TYR A 134 5.26 4.34 12.66
CA TYR A 134 4.18 4.71 13.57
C TYR A 134 4.45 4.13 14.97
N ASN A 135 4.89 2.87 15.01
CA ASN A 135 5.38 2.22 16.23
C ASN A 135 6.66 1.43 15.91
N PRO A 136 7.86 2.00 16.22
CA PRO A 136 9.13 1.35 15.96
C PRO A 136 9.27 -0.05 16.57
N GLU A 137 8.59 -0.30 17.68
CA GLU A 137 8.67 -1.60 18.38
C GLU A 137 8.03 -2.76 17.58
N ASN A 138 7.20 -2.45 16.58
CA ASN A 138 6.65 -3.46 15.67
C ASN A 138 7.67 -3.96 14.64
N ILE A 139 8.82 -3.26 14.49
CA ILE A 139 9.85 -3.60 13.52
C ILE A 139 11.02 -4.26 14.26
N PRO A 140 11.46 -5.46 13.86
CA PRO A 140 12.62 -6.10 14.49
C PRO A 140 13.88 -5.23 14.36
N ASP A 141 14.71 -5.19 15.40
CA ASP A 141 15.89 -4.32 15.49
C ASP A 141 16.83 -4.43 14.30
N ALA A 142 16.97 -5.64 13.74
CA ALA A 142 17.82 -5.91 12.58
C ALA A 142 17.37 -5.21 11.28
N TYR A 143 16.12 -4.75 11.21
CA TYR A 143 15.52 -4.10 10.05
C TYR A 143 15.13 -2.64 10.31
N ARG A 144 15.34 -2.17 11.54
CA ARG A 144 14.98 -0.82 11.95
C ARG A 144 16.14 0.12 11.75
N GLN A 145 15.95 1.12 10.89
CA GLN A 145 16.92 2.20 10.72
C GLN A 145 17.01 3.06 11.99
N PRO A 146 18.15 3.73 12.27
CA PRO A 146 18.17 4.78 13.28
C PRO A 146 17.12 5.86 12.99
N TYR A 147 16.32 6.25 13.96
CA TYR A 147 15.15 7.13 13.76
C TYR A 147 15.04 8.20 14.83
N LYS A 148 14.37 9.31 14.49
CA LYS A 148 14.02 10.40 15.40
C LYS A 148 12.70 11.03 15.00
N LYS A 149 12.06 11.73 15.95
CA LYS A 149 10.93 12.65 15.68
C LYS A 149 11.46 13.98 15.19
N LEU A 150 11.72 14.08 13.91
CA LEU A 150 12.26 15.22 13.21
C LEU A 150 11.52 15.40 11.88
N GLY A 151 11.42 16.64 11.39
CA GLY A 151 10.66 16.96 10.17
C GLY A 151 11.49 16.89 8.90
N MET A 152 10.79 16.68 7.79
CA MET A 152 11.38 16.63 6.45
C MET A 152 11.01 17.85 5.63
N TYR A 153 11.93 18.29 4.78
CA TYR A 153 11.68 19.32 3.78
C TYR A 153 12.08 18.83 2.38
N PRO A 154 11.30 19.16 1.33
CA PRO A 154 11.65 18.76 -0.03
C PRO A 154 13.06 19.23 -0.43
N GLY A 155 13.82 18.32 -1.06
CA GLY A 155 15.18 18.61 -1.51
C GLY A 155 16.25 18.64 -0.41
N GLN A 156 15.90 18.26 0.83
CA GLN A 156 16.84 18.14 1.95
C GLN A 156 16.84 16.71 2.46
N THR A 157 18.02 16.12 2.56
CA THR A 157 18.20 14.76 3.13
C THR A 157 18.23 14.79 4.66
N ASP A 158 18.75 15.88 5.25
CA ASP A 158 18.82 16.03 6.71
C ASP A 158 17.47 16.40 7.31
N LEU A 159 17.09 15.69 8.35
CA LEU A 159 15.90 16.00 9.14
C LEU A 159 16.12 17.27 9.98
N LYS A 160 15.04 17.99 10.29
CA LYS A 160 15.06 19.23 11.05
C LYS A 160 14.31 19.09 12.38
N GLU A 161 14.85 19.69 13.43
CA GLU A 161 14.26 19.66 14.78
C GLU A 161 12.94 20.43 14.88
N HIS A 162 12.76 21.44 14.04
CA HIS A 162 11.58 22.30 14.11
C HIS A 162 10.87 22.35 12.76
N GLY A 163 9.57 22.06 12.78
CA GLY A 163 8.69 22.08 11.60
C GLY A 163 8.99 20.97 10.60
N GLY A 164 8.54 21.16 9.38
CA GLY A 164 8.65 20.16 8.32
C GLY A 164 7.56 19.08 8.37
N LEU A 165 7.51 18.28 7.33
CA LEU A 165 6.53 17.20 7.20
C LEU A 165 6.77 16.11 8.25
N ASN A 166 5.72 15.68 8.93
CA ASN A 166 5.70 14.56 9.87
C ASN A 166 6.76 14.64 11.00
N TYR A 167 7.08 15.87 11.47
CA TYR A 167 8.07 16.12 12.53
C TYR A 167 7.73 15.44 13.87
N PHE A 168 6.47 15.06 14.08
CA PHE A 168 5.97 14.38 15.28
C PHE A 168 6.01 12.84 15.18
N LEU A 169 6.33 12.29 14.01
CA LEU A 169 6.47 10.86 13.74
C LEU A 169 7.94 10.43 13.74
N TYR A 170 8.19 9.15 13.90
CA TYR A 170 9.54 8.58 13.89
C TYR A 170 10.01 8.36 12.47
N ASN A 171 10.82 9.27 11.96
CA ASN A 171 11.42 9.18 10.63
C ASN A 171 12.85 8.63 10.72
N SER A 172 13.23 7.71 9.84
CA SER A 172 14.61 7.29 9.68
C SER A 172 15.49 8.52 9.47
N ILE A 173 16.61 8.62 10.21
CA ILE A 173 17.52 9.77 10.09
C ILE A 173 18.31 9.74 8.78
N TYR A 174 18.42 8.58 8.15
CA TYR A 174 19.07 8.41 6.86
C TYR A 174 18.04 8.27 5.74
N GLU A 175 18.49 8.56 4.54
CA GLU A 175 17.76 8.36 3.28
C GLU A 175 18.65 7.59 2.31
N ASN A 176 18.06 6.80 1.43
CA ASN A 176 18.78 5.98 0.44
C ASN A 176 19.67 4.85 1.00
N ASN A 177 19.54 4.50 2.27
CA ASN A 177 20.20 3.32 2.82
C ASN A 177 19.54 2.04 2.30
N PRO A 178 20.27 0.91 2.25
CA PRO A 178 19.66 -0.40 2.01
C PRO A 178 18.53 -0.68 3.03
N LYS A 179 17.46 -1.32 2.58
CA LYS A 179 16.29 -1.66 3.40
C LYS A 179 15.68 -0.44 4.10
N ASN A 180 15.44 0.61 3.33
CA ASN A 180 14.93 1.88 3.84
C ASN A 180 13.96 2.50 2.83
N GLY A 181 12.68 2.55 3.18
CA GLY A 181 11.60 3.15 2.38
C GLY A 181 10.81 2.18 1.51
N VAL A 182 9.61 2.62 1.15
CA VAL A 182 8.59 1.83 0.43
C VAL A 182 9.09 1.38 -0.94
N LEU A 183 9.66 2.29 -1.73
CA LEU A 183 10.15 1.97 -3.08
C LEU A 183 11.31 0.98 -3.03
N THR A 184 12.22 1.12 -2.07
CA THR A 184 13.31 0.16 -1.87
C THR A 184 12.75 -1.24 -1.56
N ALA A 185 11.70 -1.35 -0.74
CA ALA A 185 11.09 -2.63 -0.42
C ALA A 185 10.49 -3.32 -1.67
N ILE A 186 9.85 -2.54 -2.54
CA ILE A 186 9.26 -3.04 -3.79
C ILE A 186 10.35 -3.51 -4.75
N GLU A 187 11.42 -2.73 -4.93
CA GLU A 187 12.54 -3.08 -5.80
C GLU A 187 13.28 -4.33 -5.33
N ASP A 188 13.60 -4.42 -4.03
CA ASP A 188 14.24 -5.60 -3.44
C ASP A 188 13.35 -6.85 -3.62
N PHE A 189 12.03 -6.71 -3.43
CA PHE A 189 11.09 -7.80 -3.67
C PHE A 189 11.08 -8.25 -5.14
N ILE A 190 11.02 -7.31 -6.09
CA ILE A 190 11.01 -7.62 -7.53
C ILE A 190 12.31 -8.34 -7.93
N GLU A 191 13.45 -7.89 -7.41
CA GLU A 191 14.76 -8.49 -7.71
C GLU A 191 14.87 -9.94 -7.19
N GLU A 192 14.29 -10.22 -6.02
CA GLU A 192 14.35 -11.55 -5.39
C GLU A 192 13.26 -12.52 -5.85
N SER A 193 12.18 -12.03 -6.46
CA SER A 193 11.07 -12.87 -6.90
C SER A 193 11.36 -13.62 -8.19
N ASN A 194 10.82 -14.84 -8.30
CA ASN A 194 10.84 -15.60 -9.55
C ASN A 194 9.69 -15.24 -10.50
N ILE A 195 8.80 -14.33 -10.10
CA ILE A 195 7.69 -13.86 -10.94
C ILE A 195 8.17 -12.68 -11.78
N GLU A 196 7.85 -12.71 -13.06
CA GLU A 196 8.13 -11.56 -13.93
C GLU A 196 7.09 -10.46 -13.75
N PHE A 197 7.51 -9.35 -13.18
CA PHE A 197 6.67 -8.18 -12.92
C PHE A 197 6.87 -7.05 -13.94
N SER A 198 5.84 -6.22 -14.06
CA SER A 198 5.89 -4.85 -14.54
C SER A 198 5.59 -3.93 -13.38
N PHE A 199 6.39 -2.87 -13.22
CA PHE A 199 6.19 -1.87 -12.18
C PHE A 199 6.16 -0.47 -12.82
N LYS A 200 5.12 0.32 -12.49
CA LYS A 200 4.93 1.69 -12.96
C LYS A 200 4.85 2.64 -11.79
N ILE A 201 5.43 3.82 -11.94
CA ILE A 201 5.41 4.87 -10.90
C ILE A 201 4.82 6.14 -11.48
N ILE A 202 3.88 6.73 -10.76
CA ILE A 202 3.31 8.05 -11.03
C ILE A 202 3.78 9.00 -9.91
N ASN A 203 4.66 9.95 -10.24
CA ASN A 203 5.31 10.85 -9.30
C ASN A 203 4.42 12.06 -8.92
N ALA A 204 3.21 11.82 -8.44
CA ALA A 204 2.31 12.84 -7.93
C ALA A 204 1.83 12.45 -6.54
N PHE A 205 1.47 13.40 -5.70
CA PHE A 205 0.84 13.15 -4.38
C PHE A 205 1.54 12.07 -3.54
N HIS A 206 2.86 12.15 -3.39
CA HIS A 206 3.76 11.18 -2.73
C HIS A 206 4.00 9.87 -3.51
N GLY A 207 3.44 9.77 -4.70
CA GLY A 207 3.63 8.66 -5.64
C GLY A 207 2.62 7.53 -5.52
N LEU A 208 2.20 7.03 -6.69
CA LEU A 208 1.46 5.78 -6.83
C LEU A 208 2.34 4.77 -7.57
N GLY A 209 2.58 3.62 -6.96
CA GLY A 209 3.18 2.45 -7.59
C GLY A 209 2.11 1.48 -8.06
N ILE A 210 2.29 0.87 -9.22
CA ILE A 210 1.40 -0.18 -9.76
C ILE A 210 2.27 -1.37 -10.12
N LEU A 211 2.11 -2.48 -9.40
CA LEU A 211 2.82 -3.74 -9.62
C LEU A 211 1.85 -4.79 -10.17
N TYR A 212 2.20 -5.40 -11.26
CA TYR A 212 1.40 -6.44 -11.92
C TYR A 212 2.28 -7.43 -12.68
N THR A 213 1.77 -8.62 -12.93
CA THR A 213 2.47 -9.62 -13.73
C THR A 213 2.52 -9.21 -15.20
N LYS A 214 3.40 -9.85 -15.98
CA LYS A 214 3.48 -9.60 -17.43
C LYS A 214 2.33 -10.22 -18.23
N ASP A 215 1.18 -10.49 -17.60
CA ASP A 215 -0.04 -10.87 -18.32
C ASP A 215 -0.41 -9.80 -19.34
N LYS A 216 -0.80 -10.23 -20.54
CA LYS A 216 -1.04 -9.32 -21.67
C LYS A 216 -2.29 -8.47 -21.51
N GLU A 217 -3.33 -9.01 -20.86
CA GLU A 217 -4.59 -8.28 -20.64
C GLU A 217 -4.43 -7.25 -19.55
N ILE A 218 -3.88 -7.64 -18.40
CA ILE A 218 -3.60 -6.71 -17.28
C ILE A 218 -2.68 -5.59 -17.76
N LYS A 219 -1.59 -5.94 -18.45
CA LYS A 219 -0.66 -4.96 -19.01
C LYS A 219 -1.36 -3.97 -19.94
N LYS A 220 -2.21 -4.45 -20.86
CA LYS A 220 -2.95 -3.60 -21.79
C LYS A 220 -3.89 -2.64 -21.05
N ILE A 221 -4.61 -3.12 -20.03
CA ILE A 221 -5.51 -2.31 -19.23
C ILE A 221 -4.73 -1.20 -18.51
N VAL A 222 -3.67 -1.55 -17.79
CA VAL A 222 -2.85 -0.59 -17.05
C VAL A 222 -2.23 0.46 -17.99
N GLU A 223 -1.62 0.02 -19.10
CA GLU A 223 -1.00 0.94 -20.06
C GLU A 223 -2.02 1.86 -20.77
N THR A 224 -3.25 1.39 -20.97
CA THR A 224 -4.32 2.23 -21.53
C THR A 224 -4.75 3.33 -20.56
N CYS A 225 -4.80 3.05 -19.27
CA CYS A 225 -5.17 4.04 -18.24
C CYS A 225 -4.03 5.04 -17.94
N LEU A 226 -2.79 4.73 -18.31
CA LEU A 226 -1.63 5.61 -18.10
C LEU A 226 -1.36 6.58 -19.27
N ASN A 227 -2.03 6.41 -20.41
CA ASN A 227 -1.91 7.25 -21.62
C ASN A 227 -3.06 8.24 -21.71
#